data_1ffd6dcbd0be81d1e56661f36aa4efd8
#
_entry.id   1ffd6dcbd0be81d1e56661f36aa4efd8
#
_cell.length_a   1.000
_cell.length_b   1.000
_cell.length_c   1.000
_cell.angle_alpha   90.00
_cell.angle_beta   90.00
_cell.angle_gamma   90.00
#
_symmetry.space_group_name_H-M   'P 1'
#
loop_
_entity.id
_entity.type
_entity.pdbx_description
1 polymer ?
#
loop_
_entity_poly.entity_id
_entity_poly.type
_entity_poly.pdbx_seq_one_letter_code
_entity_poly.pdbx_strand_id
1 'polypeptide(L)'
;MKCSNFSKKLLVLFCLLVVVAPIFAVEFGVYGYNEYALGNYKDYSNVALGGGLNFDFQFSSKFPLGIGLRAQAGYNFEKNDSIEKYWNMAALGALHYRFFLPSGFMIKPTVEYGIWTHSLNTAKVDSGKHFQLDQVLQVALPFEWSNGSFMISLAPLYTLIFEKTEPLHQVGFRLGFGYSTRDMHYDNQAASKIPDYPSEQAENPDVELWKDSARKIVVSPKTKEKVHLEVRMTLDDYRNYDFQWLRYTGKKWKPIEGANESHIDIKANRSGRYWYCLAIQKKGEEGNVVYSALTQVLVSRKIGKWYNDKKREIQGVVCDVDSKNRPSKIVSAVETENPVQWRNDNSVNPQIFSIDDGKENTKKITDTVSWQIYYPAVEYCKSLGDKWYLPAIDEWYSVMLNQKIINKRLEKKDATLIDGRYWTSTQYQYDEDQVWQWYDVGFYGVEQIDTNTTRKVRPFLDVSK
;
A
#
# COMPACT_ATOMS: atom_id res chain seq x y z
N MET A 1 -14.29 40.82 -23.39
CA MET A 1 -13.06 40.05 -23.70
C MET A 1 -12.10 39.93 -22.50
N LYS A 2 -12.53 39.50 -21.32
CA LYS A 2 -11.64 39.24 -20.14
C LYS A 2 -11.67 37.76 -19.61
N CYS A 3 -12.44 36.88 -20.23
CA CYS A 3 -12.49 35.47 -19.82
C CYS A 3 -11.26 34.60 -20.19
N SER A 4 -10.48 35.01 -21.17
CA SER A 4 -9.37 34.18 -21.70
C SER A 4 -8.17 34.05 -20.74
N ASN A 5 -7.94 35.05 -19.86
CA ASN A 5 -6.82 35.01 -18.92
C ASN A 5 -7.09 34.20 -17.64
N PHE A 6 -8.37 34.08 -17.26
CA PHE A 6 -8.75 33.29 -16.08
C PHE A 6 -8.63 31.77 -16.38
N SER A 7 -9.09 31.34 -17.55
CA SER A 7 -8.99 29.92 -17.96
C SER A 7 -7.54 29.47 -18.13
N LYS A 8 -6.64 30.33 -18.64
CA LYS A 8 -5.21 30.05 -18.76
C LYS A 8 -4.53 29.93 -17.38
N LYS A 9 -4.87 30.81 -16.44
CA LYS A 9 -4.35 30.72 -15.06
C LYS A 9 -4.84 29.48 -14.33
N LEU A 10 -6.08 29.08 -14.55
CA LEU A 10 -6.66 27.87 -13.98
C LEU A 10 -6.01 26.60 -14.58
N LEU A 11 -5.73 26.62 -15.88
CA LEU A 11 -5.01 25.51 -16.56
C LEU A 11 -3.56 25.38 -16.06
N VAL A 12 -2.87 26.51 -15.89
CA VAL A 12 -1.49 26.51 -15.33
C VAL A 12 -1.49 26.01 -13.89
N LEU A 13 -2.47 26.41 -13.08
CA LEU A 13 -2.62 25.91 -11.70
C LEU A 13 -2.91 24.41 -11.70
N PHE A 14 -3.76 23.93 -12.59
CA PHE A 14 -4.07 22.50 -12.75
C PHE A 14 -2.84 21.72 -13.22
N CYS A 15 -2.06 22.23 -14.18
CA CYS A 15 -0.81 21.61 -14.62
C CYS A 15 0.25 21.60 -13.50
N LEU A 16 0.37 22.65 -12.71
CA LEU A 16 1.24 22.68 -11.53
C LEU A 16 0.82 21.64 -10.49
N LEU A 17 -0.47 21.49 -10.24
CA LEU A 17 -1.02 20.46 -9.34
C LEU A 17 -0.71 19.04 -9.83
N VAL A 18 -0.77 18.78 -11.13
CA VAL A 18 -0.45 17.46 -11.72
C VAL A 18 1.05 17.16 -11.63
N VAL A 19 1.91 18.17 -11.78
CA VAL A 19 3.38 18.01 -11.66
C VAL A 19 3.83 17.79 -10.22
N VAL A 20 3.12 18.38 -9.26
CA VAL A 20 3.43 18.28 -7.82
C VAL A 20 2.80 17.04 -7.17
N ALA A 21 1.76 16.46 -7.78
CA ALA A 21 1.06 15.27 -7.29
C ALA A 21 1.95 14.05 -6.97
N PRO A 22 3.08 13.80 -7.65
CA PRO A 22 3.99 12.70 -7.26
C PRO A 22 4.69 12.89 -5.91
N ILE A 23 4.79 14.15 -5.43
CA ILE A 23 5.52 14.50 -4.20
C ILE A 23 4.59 14.46 -2.98
N PHE A 24 3.30 14.78 -3.17
CA PHE A 24 2.30 14.86 -2.12
C PHE A 24 1.23 13.77 -2.30
N ALA A 25 0.61 13.35 -1.19
CA ALA A 25 -0.64 12.60 -1.27
C ALA A 25 -1.74 13.59 -1.64
N VAL A 26 -2.39 13.37 -2.78
CA VAL A 26 -3.51 14.17 -3.24
C VAL A 26 -4.78 13.35 -3.10
N GLU A 27 -5.76 13.93 -2.45
CA GLU A 27 -7.11 13.38 -2.38
C GLU A 27 -8.04 14.30 -3.14
N PHE A 28 -8.92 13.71 -3.90
CA PHE A 28 -10.04 14.42 -4.47
C PHE A 28 -11.33 13.66 -4.19
N GLY A 29 -12.40 14.39 -3.99
CA GLY A 29 -13.69 13.79 -3.70
C GLY A 29 -14.84 14.68 -4.10
N VAL A 30 -16.00 14.05 -4.04
CA VAL A 30 -17.31 14.70 -4.20
C VAL A 30 -18.11 14.47 -2.93
N TYR A 31 -18.94 15.41 -2.56
CA TYR A 31 -19.78 15.28 -1.40
C TYR A 31 -21.16 15.92 -1.62
N GLY A 32 -22.15 15.37 -0.96
CA GLY A 32 -23.43 16.01 -0.73
C GLY A 32 -23.49 16.53 0.71
N TYR A 33 -24.22 17.60 0.95
CA TYR A 33 -24.43 18.15 2.27
C TYR A 33 -25.86 18.61 2.47
N ASN A 34 -26.26 18.62 3.73
CA ASN A 34 -27.45 19.31 4.19
C ASN A 34 -27.07 20.18 5.40
N GLU A 35 -27.69 21.35 5.47
CA GLU A 35 -27.49 22.30 6.58
C GLU A 35 -28.83 22.88 7.02
N TYR A 36 -29.04 22.95 8.31
CA TYR A 36 -30.21 23.51 8.95
C TYR A 36 -29.85 24.86 9.57
N ALA A 37 -30.65 25.86 9.28
CA ALA A 37 -30.48 27.19 9.85
C ALA A 37 -30.70 27.18 11.38
N LEU A 38 -29.92 27.95 12.12
CA LEU A 38 -30.04 28.15 13.54
C LEU A 38 -30.29 29.63 13.88
N GLY A 39 -30.87 29.89 15.07
CA GLY A 39 -31.10 31.26 15.54
C GLY A 39 -31.99 32.06 14.58
N ASN A 40 -31.60 33.31 14.36
CA ASN A 40 -32.33 34.25 13.48
C ASN A 40 -32.30 33.82 12.02
N TYR A 41 -31.34 33.00 11.61
CA TYR A 41 -31.30 32.47 10.23
C TYR A 41 -32.50 31.57 9.90
N LYS A 42 -33.14 30.98 10.91
CA LYS A 42 -34.38 30.24 10.73
C LYS A 42 -35.52 31.05 10.12
N ASP A 43 -35.45 32.36 10.20
CA ASP A 43 -36.46 33.23 9.64
C ASP A 43 -36.32 33.37 8.12
N TYR A 44 -35.14 33.07 7.59
CA TYR A 44 -34.78 33.19 6.17
C TYR A 44 -34.69 31.84 5.45
N SER A 45 -34.28 30.79 6.13
CA SER A 45 -34.08 29.46 5.52
C SER A 45 -34.42 28.36 6.51
N ASN A 46 -34.93 27.24 6.02
CA ASN A 46 -35.11 26.02 6.81
C ASN A 46 -33.92 25.09 6.66
N VAL A 47 -33.66 24.69 5.44
CA VAL A 47 -32.62 23.74 5.10
C VAL A 47 -31.96 24.10 3.79
N ALA A 48 -30.67 23.95 3.74
CA ALA A 48 -29.88 23.97 2.51
C ALA A 48 -29.52 22.53 2.11
N LEU A 49 -29.66 22.21 0.84
CA LEU A 49 -29.15 20.97 0.25
C LEU A 49 -28.17 21.34 -0.86
N GLY A 50 -27.04 20.67 -0.88
CA GLY A 50 -26.02 20.97 -1.86
C GLY A 50 -25.03 19.86 -2.07
N GLY A 51 -24.07 20.14 -2.93
CA GLY A 51 -22.95 19.27 -3.19
C GLY A 51 -21.68 20.07 -3.47
N GLY A 52 -20.55 19.39 -3.45
CA GLY A 52 -19.29 20.03 -3.68
C GLY A 52 -18.18 19.07 -4.05
N LEU A 53 -17.03 19.69 -4.31
CA LEU A 53 -15.78 19.04 -4.62
C LEU A 53 -14.76 19.37 -3.53
N ASN A 54 -13.91 18.40 -3.21
CA ASN A 54 -12.78 18.63 -2.33
C ASN A 54 -11.47 18.15 -2.94
N PHE A 55 -10.43 18.92 -2.67
CA PHE A 55 -9.04 18.58 -2.97
C PHE A 55 -8.24 18.77 -1.70
N ASP A 56 -7.63 17.69 -1.21
CA ASP A 56 -6.79 17.71 -0.01
C ASP A 56 -5.37 17.31 -0.35
N PHE A 57 -4.43 18.04 0.25
CA PHE A 57 -3.00 17.81 0.13
C PHE A 57 -2.42 17.49 1.49
N GLN A 58 -1.74 16.37 1.59
CA GLN A 58 -0.99 15.99 2.76
C GLN A 58 0.50 16.09 2.49
N PHE A 59 1.21 16.89 3.27
CA PHE A 59 2.63 17.16 3.08
C PHE A 59 3.50 15.94 3.34
N SER A 60 3.14 15.10 4.30
CA SER A 60 3.90 13.91 4.65
C SER A 60 3.03 12.89 5.38
N SER A 61 3.32 11.61 5.20
CA SER A 61 2.72 10.54 6.01
C SER A 61 3.15 10.61 7.48
N LYS A 62 4.27 11.29 7.77
CA LYS A 62 4.78 11.49 9.14
C LYS A 62 4.15 12.67 9.85
N PHE A 63 3.59 13.61 9.10
CA PHE A 63 2.96 14.81 9.64
C PHE A 63 1.48 14.81 9.24
N PRO A 64 0.59 14.53 10.17
CA PRO A 64 -0.84 14.32 9.88
C PRO A 64 -1.61 15.59 9.54
N LEU A 65 -0.96 16.74 9.52
CA LEU A 65 -1.53 18.02 9.07
C LEU A 65 -1.59 18.07 7.55
N GLY A 66 -2.69 18.56 7.01
CA GLY A 66 -2.88 18.79 5.59
C GLY A 66 -3.68 20.05 5.32
N ILE A 67 -3.62 20.51 4.08
CA ILE A 67 -4.41 21.64 3.58
C ILE A 67 -5.32 21.15 2.44
N GLY A 68 -6.38 21.89 2.20
CA GLY A 68 -7.32 21.55 1.13
C GLY A 68 -8.03 22.73 0.53
N LEU A 69 -8.74 22.44 -0.54
CA LEU A 69 -9.65 23.36 -1.21
C LEU A 69 -11.02 22.73 -1.30
N ARG A 70 -12.06 23.53 -1.12
CA ARG A 70 -13.45 23.12 -1.28
C ARG A 70 -14.15 24.08 -2.25
N ALA A 71 -14.99 23.52 -3.09
CA ALA A 71 -15.95 24.28 -3.88
C ALA A 71 -17.31 23.63 -3.69
N GLN A 72 -18.30 24.37 -3.27
CA GLN A 72 -19.64 23.86 -3.02
C GLN A 72 -20.70 24.78 -3.59
N ALA A 73 -21.83 24.18 -3.97
CA ALA A 73 -23.04 24.88 -4.39
C ALA A 73 -24.24 24.23 -3.73
N GLY A 74 -25.18 25.01 -3.32
CA GLY A 74 -26.36 24.55 -2.63
C GLY A 74 -27.62 25.35 -3.00
N TYR A 75 -28.71 24.81 -2.57
CA TYR A 75 -30.03 25.37 -2.74
C TYR A 75 -30.70 25.47 -1.36
N ASN A 76 -31.11 26.68 -1.00
CA ASN A 76 -31.80 26.97 0.25
C ASN A 76 -33.30 26.95 0.03
N PHE A 77 -33.97 26.15 0.84
CA PHE A 77 -35.43 26.03 0.82
C PHE A 77 -36.03 27.07 1.76
N GLU A 78 -37.04 27.77 1.22
CA GLU A 78 -37.77 28.79 1.97
C GLU A 78 -38.53 28.25 3.17
N LYS A 79 -38.74 29.10 4.18
CA LYS A 79 -39.57 28.81 5.34
C LYS A 79 -41.00 29.33 5.19
N ASN A 80 -41.21 30.42 4.48
CA ASN A 80 -42.48 31.04 4.25
C ASN A 80 -42.53 31.73 2.87
N ASP A 81 -43.75 31.99 2.38
CA ASP A 81 -44.05 32.51 1.03
C ASP A 81 -43.43 33.89 0.73
N SER A 82 -42.77 34.51 1.70
CA SER A 82 -42.18 35.85 1.59
C SER A 82 -40.74 35.87 1.09
N ILE A 83 -40.06 34.74 1.15
CA ILE A 83 -38.67 34.60 0.76
C ILE A 83 -38.56 33.53 -0.34
N GLU A 84 -38.06 33.94 -1.50
CA GLU A 84 -37.85 33.02 -2.59
C GLU A 84 -36.66 32.11 -2.33
N LYS A 85 -36.76 30.88 -2.86
CA LYS A 85 -35.64 29.92 -2.87
C LYS A 85 -34.42 30.54 -3.53
N TYR A 86 -33.23 30.31 -2.96
CA TYR A 86 -32.02 30.90 -3.51
C TYR A 86 -30.86 29.92 -3.58
N TRP A 87 -29.99 30.15 -4.54
CA TRP A 87 -28.72 29.43 -4.68
C TRP A 87 -27.63 30.04 -3.85
N ASN A 88 -26.78 29.22 -3.29
CA ASN A 88 -25.53 29.64 -2.70
C ASN A 88 -24.33 28.90 -3.32
N MET A 89 -23.17 29.52 -3.23
CA MET A 89 -21.91 28.91 -3.62
C MET A 89 -20.85 29.33 -2.62
N ALA A 90 -19.89 28.43 -2.34
CA ALA A 90 -18.74 28.77 -1.53
C ALA A 90 -17.44 28.20 -2.13
N ALA A 91 -16.35 28.97 -1.90
CA ALA A 91 -15.00 28.52 -2.18
C ALA A 91 -14.17 28.71 -0.91
N LEU A 92 -13.61 27.60 -0.41
CA LEU A 92 -12.99 27.53 0.92
C LEU A 92 -11.58 26.93 0.83
N GLY A 93 -10.67 27.50 1.59
CA GLY A 93 -9.43 26.85 2.00
C GLY A 93 -9.68 26.02 3.25
N ALA A 94 -9.09 24.85 3.34
CA ALA A 94 -9.25 23.92 4.45
C ALA A 94 -7.90 23.64 5.11
N LEU A 95 -7.92 23.55 6.43
CA LEU A 95 -6.83 23.02 7.26
C LEU A 95 -7.38 21.82 8.02
N HIS A 96 -6.70 20.70 7.95
CA HIS A 96 -7.17 19.47 8.62
C HIS A 96 -6.03 18.70 9.27
N TYR A 97 -6.38 17.97 10.32
CA TYR A 97 -5.50 17.05 11.01
C TYR A 97 -6.09 15.64 10.98
N ARG A 98 -5.25 14.60 10.86
CA ARG A 98 -5.70 13.21 10.70
C ARG A 98 -5.32 12.36 11.89
N PHE A 99 -6.31 11.74 12.49
CA PHE A 99 -6.15 10.69 13.49
C PHE A 99 -6.47 9.34 12.85
N PHE A 100 -5.43 8.54 12.62
CA PHE A 100 -5.59 7.20 12.06
C PHE A 100 -6.04 6.21 13.12
N LEU A 101 -7.17 5.57 12.88
CA LEU A 101 -7.74 4.54 13.73
C LEU A 101 -7.56 3.14 13.13
N PRO A 102 -7.72 2.08 13.93
CA PRO A 102 -7.72 0.71 13.42
C PRO A 102 -8.76 0.47 12.31
N SER A 103 -8.50 -0.54 11.44
CA SER A 103 -9.43 -1.06 10.43
C SER A 103 -9.81 -0.12 9.28
N GLY A 104 -8.95 0.86 8.97
CA GLY A 104 -9.19 1.77 7.86
C GLY A 104 -10.03 2.99 8.22
N PHE A 105 -10.36 3.17 9.49
CA PHE A 105 -11.04 4.36 9.98
C PHE A 105 -10.08 5.50 10.27
N MET A 106 -10.59 6.71 10.11
CA MET A 106 -9.86 7.95 10.36
C MET A 106 -10.82 9.03 10.84
N ILE A 107 -10.37 9.88 11.75
CA ILE A 107 -11.06 11.12 12.12
C ILE A 107 -10.22 12.27 11.57
N LYS A 108 -10.87 13.21 10.85
CA LYS A 108 -10.20 14.31 10.17
C LYS A 108 -10.81 15.67 10.55
N PRO A 109 -10.66 16.17 11.81
CA PRO A 109 -11.11 17.49 12.16
C PRO A 109 -10.59 18.51 11.17
N THR A 110 -11.49 19.32 10.62
CA THR A 110 -11.23 20.24 9.54
C THR A 110 -11.82 21.59 9.87
N VAL A 111 -11.03 22.64 9.65
CA VAL A 111 -11.46 24.04 9.69
C VAL A 111 -11.36 24.58 8.28
N GLU A 112 -12.44 25.13 7.77
CA GLU A 112 -12.57 25.65 6.41
C GLU A 112 -12.93 27.15 6.47
N TYR A 113 -12.23 27.98 5.72
CA TYR A 113 -12.49 29.41 5.66
C TYR A 113 -12.42 29.91 4.23
N GLY A 114 -13.31 30.85 3.89
CA GLY A 114 -13.32 31.40 2.55
C GLY A 114 -14.47 32.38 2.27
N ILE A 115 -14.93 32.31 1.05
CA ILE A 115 -16.00 33.19 0.54
C ILE A 115 -17.27 32.38 0.29
N TRP A 116 -18.37 32.95 0.64
CA TRP A 116 -19.71 32.47 0.41
C TRP A 116 -20.50 33.52 -0.39
N THR A 117 -21.24 33.08 -1.38
CA THR A 117 -22.06 33.97 -2.19
C THR A 117 -23.46 33.38 -2.36
N HIS A 118 -24.45 34.23 -2.35
CA HIS A 118 -25.81 33.84 -2.59
C HIS A 118 -26.51 34.81 -3.53
N SER A 119 -27.50 34.32 -4.24
CA SER A 119 -28.40 35.12 -5.06
C SER A 119 -29.79 35.11 -4.40
N LEU A 120 -30.03 36.06 -3.53
CA LEU A 120 -31.39 36.33 -3.07
C LEU A 120 -32.15 37.06 -4.19
N ASN A 121 -33.21 36.44 -4.68
CA ASN A 121 -34.13 37.11 -5.59
C ASN A 121 -35.16 37.86 -4.72
N THR A 122 -34.78 39.07 -4.30
CA THR A 122 -35.72 39.96 -3.56
C THR A 122 -36.71 40.59 -4.55
N ALA A 123 -37.48 39.77 -5.26
CA ALA A 123 -38.41 40.20 -6.28
C ALA A 123 -39.54 41.11 -5.78
N LYS A 124 -39.62 41.37 -4.48
CA LYS A 124 -40.68 42.22 -3.88
C LYS A 124 -40.23 43.57 -3.37
N VAL A 125 -38.90 43.87 -3.32
CA VAL A 125 -38.44 45.13 -2.71
C VAL A 125 -37.58 45.99 -3.65
N ASP A 126 -36.86 45.40 -4.57
CA ASP A 126 -36.13 46.18 -5.58
C ASP A 126 -35.76 45.30 -6.78
N SER A 127 -35.89 45.82 -7.99
CA SER A 127 -35.68 45.13 -9.26
C SER A 127 -34.20 44.80 -9.57
N GLY A 128 -33.36 44.62 -8.56
CA GLY A 128 -31.94 44.31 -8.70
C GLY A 128 -31.60 42.89 -8.20
N LYS A 129 -30.94 42.12 -9.04
CA LYS A 129 -30.25 40.90 -8.58
C LYS A 129 -29.07 41.29 -7.66
N HIS A 130 -29.26 41.18 -6.37
CA HIS A 130 -28.18 41.44 -5.41
C HIS A 130 -27.35 40.15 -5.28
N PHE A 131 -26.17 40.20 -5.81
CA PHE A 131 -25.14 39.19 -5.59
C PHE A 131 -24.32 39.60 -4.38
N GLN A 132 -24.50 38.93 -3.25
CA GLN A 132 -23.79 39.24 -2.03
C GLN A 132 -22.61 38.29 -1.83
N LEU A 133 -21.52 38.83 -1.35
CA LEU A 133 -20.29 38.08 -1.07
C LEU A 133 -19.94 38.27 0.40
N ASP A 134 -19.99 37.17 1.16
CA ASP A 134 -19.68 37.14 2.58
C ASP A 134 -18.50 36.22 2.87
N GLN A 135 -17.93 36.37 4.05
CA GLN A 135 -16.96 35.43 4.56
C GLN A 135 -17.66 34.28 5.25
N VAL A 136 -17.06 33.10 5.20
CA VAL A 136 -17.64 31.90 5.82
C VAL A 136 -16.56 31.10 6.52
N LEU A 137 -16.88 30.63 7.72
CA LEU A 137 -16.11 29.67 8.49
C LEU A 137 -16.93 28.39 8.63
N GLN A 138 -16.35 27.25 8.22
CA GLN A 138 -16.95 25.93 8.45
C GLN A 138 -16.03 25.11 9.35
N VAL A 139 -16.63 24.38 10.30
CA VAL A 139 -15.93 23.39 11.11
C VAL A 139 -16.60 22.05 10.88
N ALA A 140 -15.83 21.08 10.42
CA ALA A 140 -16.31 19.72 10.14
C ALA A 140 -15.49 18.70 10.93
N LEU A 141 -16.15 17.60 11.29
CA LEU A 141 -15.48 16.44 11.90
C LEU A 141 -15.73 15.18 11.07
N PRO A 142 -15.06 15.03 9.92
CA PRO A 142 -15.19 13.84 9.08
C PRO A 142 -14.75 12.56 9.81
N PHE A 143 -15.63 11.57 9.84
CA PHE A 143 -15.35 10.19 10.12
C PHE A 143 -15.19 9.50 8.76
N GLU A 144 -13.96 9.13 8.45
CA GLU A 144 -13.63 8.57 7.14
C GLU A 144 -13.31 7.08 7.29
N TRP A 145 -13.79 6.30 6.34
CA TRP A 145 -13.36 4.93 6.15
C TRP A 145 -12.73 4.81 4.78
N SER A 146 -11.54 4.21 4.71
CA SER A 146 -10.87 4.01 3.43
C SER A 146 -10.54 2.55 3.17
N ASN A 147 -10.66 2.17 1.91
CA ASN A 147 -10.27 0.88 1.37
C ASN A 147 -9.22 1.07 0.26
N GLY A 148 -7.98 1.38 0.67
CA GLY A 148 -6.89 1.75 -0.22
C GLY A 148 -7.01 3.18 -0.70
N SER A 149 -7.22 3.33 -2.00
CA SER A 149 -7.39 4.64 -2.62
C SER A 149 -8.81 5.19 -2.52
N PHE A 150 -9.80 4.37 -2.19
CA PHE A 150 -11.20 4.78 -2.06
C PHE A 150 -11.54 5.17 -0.63
N MET A 151 -12.29 6.26 -0.46
CA MET A 151 -12.73 6.77 0.83
C MET A 151 -14.23 7.07 0.82
N ILE A 152 -14.87 6.84 1.97
CA ILE A 152 -16.22 7.29 2.28
C ILE A 152 -16.11 8.11 3.55
N SER A 153 -16.75 9.27 3.61
CA SER A 153 -16.74 10.16 4.75
C SER A 153 -18.15 10.57 5.16
N LEU A 154 -18.38 10.63 6.48
CA LEU A 154 -19.55 11.26 7.07
C LEU A 154 -19.06 12.30 8.06
N ALA A 155 -19.50 13.55 7.92
CA ALA A 155 -19.02 14.64 8.73
C ALA A 155 -20.19 15.46 9.31
N PRO A 156 -20.36 15.58 10.62
CA PRO A 156 -21.09 16.69 11.19
C PRO A 156 -20.40 18.01 10.80
N LEU A 157 -21.20 19.01 10.51
CA LEU A 157 -20.77 20.29 9.96
C LEU A 157 -21.42 21.44 10.75
N TYR A 158 -20.62 22.43 11.07
CA TYR A 158 -21.10 23.73 11.57
C TYR A 158 -20.59 24.82 10.67
N THR A 159 -21.50 25.70 10.21
CA THR A 159 -21.21 26.81 9.32
C THR A 159 -21.58 28.14 9.96
N LEU A 160 -20.66 29.08 9.91
CA LEU A 160 -20.82 30.46 10.35
C LEU A 160 -20.57 31.37 9.15
N ILE A 161 -21.58 32.12 8.73
CA ILE A 161 -21.49 33.09 7.66
C ILE A 161 -21.45 34.48 8.29
N PHE A 162 -20.43 35.26 7.96
CA PHE A 162 -20.22 36.60 8.51
C PHE A 162 -20.94 37.65 7.65
N GLU A 163 -22.24 37.80 7.85
CA GLU A 163 -22.98 38.89 7.25
C GLU A 163 -22.76 40.22 7.98
N LYS A 164 -23.01 41.32 7.27
CA LYS A 164 -22.79 42.68 7.80
C LYS A 164 -23.68 43.03 8.99
N THR A 165 -24.86 42.47 9.05
CA THR A 165 -25.86 42.79 10.09
C THR A 165 -25.74 41.85 11.27
N GLU A 166 -25.81 40.54 11.00
CA GLU A 166 -25.74 39.49 12.01
C GLU A 166 -25.08 38.23 11.41
N PRO A 167 -24.26 37.50 12.19
CA PRO A 167 -23.71 36.23 11.73
C PRO A 167 -24.82 35.19 11.58
N LEU A 168 -24.80 34.43 10.48
CA LEU A 168 -25.76 33.36 10.23
C LEU A 168 -25.15 32.00 10.59
N HIS A 169 -25.89 31.20 11.30
CA HIS A 169 -25.44 29.93 11.84
C HIS A 169 -26.20 28.76 11.20
N GLN A 170 -25.46 27.72 10.82
CA GLN A 170 -26.04 26.46 10.30
C GLN A 170 -25.35 25.26 10.92
N VAL A 171 -26.08 24.15 11.06
CA VAL A 171 -25.55 22.84 11.42
C VAL A 171 -26.05 21.81 10.42
N GLY A 172 -25.24 20.82 10.15
CA GLY A 172 -25.61 19.83 9.18
C GLY A 172 -24.70 18.64 9.12
N PHE A 173 -24.80 17.92 8.04
CA PHE A 173 -23.98 16.76 7.74
C PHE A 173 -23.48 16.82 6.31
N ARG A 174 -22.30 16.27 6.10
CA ARG A 174 -21.67 16.07 4.80
C ARG A 174 -21.41 14.59 4.59
N LEU A 175 -21.88 14.02 3.48
CA LEU A 175 -21.57 12.67 3.04
C LEU A 175 -20.68 12.76 1.81
N GLY A 176 -19.49 12.17 1.87
CA GLY A 176 -18.49 12.28 0.81
C GLY A 176 -17.97 10.94 0.32
N PHE A 177 -17.54 10.96 -0.95
CA PHE A 177 -16.80 9.89 -1.59
C PHE A 177 -15.51 10.47 -2.16
N GLY A 178 -14.41 9.81 -1.93
CA GLY A 178 -13.11 10.32 -2.34
C GLY A 178 -12.18 9.24 -2.88
N TYR A 179 -11.16 9.72 -3.56
CA TYR A 179 -10.05 8.92 -4.06
C TYR A 179 -8.73 9.57 -3.67
N SER A 180 -7.82 8.78 -3.10
CA SER A 180 -6.47 9.21 -2.78
C SER A 180 -5.46 8.61 -3.74
N THR A 181 -4.50 9.42 -4.20
CA THR A 181 -3.38 8.95 -5.04
C THR A 181 -2.42 8.03 -4.29
N ARG A 182 -2.48 8.02 -2.95
CA ARG A 182 -1.72 7.13 -2.07
C ARG A 182 -2.66 6.31 -1.20
N ASP A 183 -2.21 5.11 -0.85
CA ASP A 183 -2.85 4.34 0.21
C ASP A 183 -2.58 5.04 1.54
N MET A 184 -3.58 5.71 2.08
CA MET A 184 -3.49 6.53 3.29
C MET A 184 -3.19 5.72 4.54
N HIS A 185 -3.55 4.43 4.53
CA HIS A 185 -3.30 3.51 5.64
C HIS A 185 -2.02 2.71 5.46
N TYR A 186 -1.23 3.02 4.41
CA TYR A 186 0.08 2.42 4.28
C TYR A 186 0.99 3.03 5.34
N ASP A 187 1.23 2.26 6.39
CA ASP A 187 2.11 2.67 7.49
C ASP A 187 3.57 2.73 7.03
N ASN A 188 3.93 3.85 6.42
CA ASN A 188 5.32 4.12 6.05
C ASN A 188 6.22 4.41 7.28
N GLN A 189 5.62 4.61 8.47
CA GLN A 189 6.40 5.04 9.62
C GLN A 189 7.15 3.88 10.30
N ALA A 190 6.57 2.69 10.26
CA ALA A 190 7.15 1.55 10.97
C ALA A 190 8.34 0.93 10.27
N ALA A 191 8.69 1.35 9.03
CA ALA A 191 9.49 0.44 8.23
C ALA A 191 10.40 1.04 7.15
N SER A 192 10.71 2.30 7.19
CA SER A 192 11.78 2.85 6.32
C SER A 192 13.19 2.48 6.83
N LYS A 193 13.31 2.10 8.08
CA LYS A 193 14.56 1.63 8.71
C LYS A 193 14.32 0.25 9.30
N ILE A 194 15.26 -0.64 9.12
CA ILE A 194 15.31 -1.92 9.85
C ILE A 194 15.33 -1.56 11.33
N PRO A 195 14.40 -2.06 12.17
CA PRO A 195 14.43 -1.77 13.59
C PRO A 195 15.63 -2.42 14.25
N ASP A 196 16.15 -1.80 15.28
CA ASP A 196 17.14 -2.45 16.14
C ASP A 196 16.49 -3.62 16.89
N TYR A 197 17.26 -4.63 17.24
CA TYR A 197 16.76 -5.75 18.03
C TYR A 197 16.19 -5.28 19.39
N PRO A 198 15.33 -6.07 20.04
CA PRO A 198 14.70 -5.68 21.32
C PRO A 198 15.70 -5.44 22.46
N SER A 199 16.83 -6.14 22.45
CA SER A 199 17.97 -5.98 23.35
C SER A 199 19.26 -6.37 22.62
N GLU A 200 20.42 -6.16 23.24
CA GLU A 200 21.66 -6.69 22.72
C GLU A 200 21.56 -8.22 22.63
N GLN A 201 21.92 -8.74 21.47
CA GLN A 201 21.84 -10.17 21.19
C GLN A 201 22.95 -10.86 21.96
N ALA A 202 22.59 -11.71 22.92
CA ALA A 202 23.53 -12.60 23.53
C ALA A 202 23.96 -13.66 22.52
N GLU A 203 25.25 -13.85 22.31
CA GLU A 203 25.76 -15.00 21.55
C GLU A 203 25.51 -16.27 22.36
N ASN A 204 24.59 -17.10 21.89
CA ASN A 204 24.41 -18.44 22.44
C ASN A 204 25.01 -19.44 21.44
N PRO A 205 26.17 -20.07 21.77
CA PRO A 205 26.83 -21.01 20.87
C PRO A 205 26.00 -22.29 20.58
N ASP A 206 25.01 -22.61 21.42
CA ASP A 206 24.16 -23.79 21.27
C ASP A 206 22.98 -23.55 20.31
N VAL A 207 22.76 -22.33 19.83
CA VAL A 207 21.70 -21.96 18.92
C VAL A 207 22.29 -21.40 17.63
N GLU A 208 22.51 -22.26 16.65
CA GLU A 208 22.73 -21.79 15.29
C GLU A 208 21.40 -21.25 14.73
N LEU A 209 21.18 -19.98 14.98
CA LEU A 209 20.15 -19.26 14.26
C LEU A 209 20.60 -19.09 12.81
N TRP A 210 19.71 -19.33 11.87
CA TRP A 210 19.93 -18.88 10.51
C TRP A 210 20.18 -17.37 10.56
N LYS A 211 21.46 -17.00 10.49
CA LYS A 211 21.94 -15.59 10.50
C LYS A 211 21.67 -14.90 9.16
N ASP A 212 20.70 -15.36 8.40
CA ASP A 212 20.39 -14.75 7.12
C ASP A 212 19.78 -13.36 7.29
N SER A 213 20.12 -12.52 6.35
CA SER A 213 19.59 -11.17 6.16
C SER A 213 18.08 -11.12 6.39
N ALA A 214 17.59 -10.00 6.88
CA ALA A 214 16.18 -9.82 7.20
C ALA A 214 15.27 -10.30 6.03
N ARG A 215 14.59 -11.41 6.24
CA ARG A 215 13.70 -12.02 5.24
C ARG A 215 12.56 -11.07 4.91
N LYS A 216 12.31 -10.87 3.63
CA LYS A 216 11.22 -10.02 3.13
C LYS A 216 10.12 -10.88 2.51
N ILE A 217 8.91 -10.79 3.04
CA ILE A 217 7.72 -11.47 2.54
C ILE A 217 6.71 -10.42 2.09
N VAL A 218 6.20 -10.55 0.85
CA VAL A 218 5.29 -9.56 0.27
C VAL A 218 3.95 -10.20 -0.05
N VAL A 219 2.87 -9.63 0.48
CA VAL A 219 1.53 -10.18 0.32
C VAL A 219 0.50 -9.12 -0.03
N SER A 220 -0.58 -9.55 -0.69
CA SER A 220 -1.77 -8.74 -0.91
C SER A 220 -2.68 -8.81 0.31
N PRO A 221 -3.32 -7.71 0.75
CA PRO A 221 -4.34 -7.76 1.81
C PRO A 221 -5.60 -8.53 1.39
N LYS A 222 -5.68 -8.96 0.14
CA LYS A 222 -6.77 -9.78 -0.42
C LYS A 222 -6.47 -11.27 -0.37
N THR A 223 -5.26 -11.67 -0.04
CA THR A 223 -4.95 -13.10 0.12
C THR A 223 -5.73 -13.67 1.30
N LYS A 224 -6.20 -14.91 1.14
CA LYS A 224 -6.81 -15.67 2.23
C LYS A 224 -5.77 -16.52 2.96
N GLU A 225 -4.61 -16.66 2.36
CA GLU A 225 -3.50 -17.42 2.92
C GLU A 225 -2.91 -16.66 4.11
N LYS A 226 -2.55 -17.38 5.14
CA LYS A 226 -1.81 -16.83 6.26
C LYS A 226 -0.32 -16.80 5.91
N VAL A 227 0.38 -15.77 6.36
CA VAL A 227 1.84 -15.76 6.32
C VAL A 227 2.34 -16.63 7.46
N HIS A 228 2.94 -17.75 7.11
CA HIS A 228 3.58 -18.63 8.07
C HIS A 228 5.02 -18.18 8.28
N LEU A 229 5.37 -17.84 9.52
CA LEU A 229 6.75 -17.58 9.94
C LEU A 229 7.19 -18.73 10.83
N GLU A 230 8.33 -19.30 10.52
CA GLU A 230 8.94 -20.37 11.30
C GLU A 230 10.44 -20.11 11.42
N VAL A 231 10.97 -20.34 12.60
CA VAL A 231 12.41 -20.37 12.81
C VAL A 231 12.86 -21.83 12.88
N ARG A 232 13.70 -22.21 11.94
CA ARG A 232 14.34 -23.51 11.96
C ARG A 232 15.54 -23.45 12.86
N MET A 233 15.53 -24.28 13.87
CA MET A 233 16.66 -24.46 14.80
C MET A 233 17.35 -25.78 14.47
N THR A 234 18.66 -25.81 14.54
CA THR A 234 19.45 -27.04 14.40
C THR A 234 19.35 -27.95 15.64
N LEU A 235 18.52 -27.56 16.59
CA LEU A 235 18.35 -28.27 17.84
C LEU A 235 17.31 -29.36 17.75
N ASP A 236 17.67 -30.59 18.15
CA ASP A 236 16.78 -31.73 18.16
C ASP A 236 15.67 -31.65 19.22
N ASP A 237 15.77 -30.73 20.20
CA ASP A 237 14.83 -30.65 21.31
C ASP A 237 14.32 -29.22 21.62
N TYR A 238 13.28 -28.82 20.88
CA TYR A 238 12.56 -27.58 21.14
C TYR A 238 11.94 -27.47 22.56
N ARG A 239 11.81 -28.58 23.29
CA ARG A 239 11.20 -28.61 24.65
C ARG A 239 12.05 -27.91 25.69
N ASN A 240 13.33 -27.72 25.40
CA ASN A 240 14.28 -27.05 26.31
C ASN A 240 14.26 -25.53 26.19
N TYR A 241 13.43 -24.96 25.31
CA TYR A 241 13.37 -23.53 25.06
C TYR A 241 11.98 -22.96 25.25
N ASP A 242 11.91 -21.74 25.68
CA ASP A 242 10.73 -20.89 25.67
C ASP A 242 10.79 -19.96 24.46
N PHE A 243 9.66 -19.77 23.81
CA PHE A 243 9.50 -18.97 22.60
C PHE A 243 8.51 -17.84 22.84
N GLN A 244 8.79 -16.68 22.24
CA GLN A 244 7.86 -15.57 22.20
C GLN A 244 8.02 -14.76 20.93
N TRP A 245 7.01 -14.78 20.07
CA TRP A 245 7.01 -13.90 18.90
C TRP A 245 6.77 -12.45 19.29
N LEU A 246 7.58 -11.58 18.72
CA LEU A 246 7.51 -10.14 18.90
C LEU A 246 7.14 -9.45 17.59
N ARG A 247 6.34 -8.39 17.69
CA ARG A 247 6.03 -7.49 16.58
C ARG A 247 6.50 -6.09 16.90
N TYR A 248 7.20 -5.45 15.95
CA TYR A 248 7.58 -4.05 16.06
C TYR A 248 6.40 -3.13 15.76
N THR A 249 6.14 -2.17 16.64
CA THR A 249 4.99 -1.25 16.56
C THR A 249 5.35 0.11 15.97
N GLY A 250 6.56 0.25 15.38
CA GLY A 250 7.09 1.52 14.89
C GLY A 250 7.85 2.33 15.95
N LYS A 251 7.69 1.97 17.24
CA LYS A 251 8.39 2.60 18.37
C LYS A 251 9.11 1.59 19.24
N LYS A 252 8.50 0.44 19.47
CA LYS A 252 9.03 -0.61 20.33
C LYS A 252 8.53 -1.98 19.91
N TRP A 253 9.27 -2.99 20.26
CA TRP A 253 8.86 -4.38 20.16
C TRP A 253 7.77 -4.68 21.21
N LYS A 254 6.78 -5.47 20.82
CA LYS A 254 5.72 -5.96 21.71
C LYS A 254 5.51 -7.45 21.50
N PRO A 255 5.35 -8.22 22.59
CA PRO A 255 4.98 -9.62 22.48
C PRO A 255 3.60 -9.77 21.82
N ILE A 256 3.47 -10.82 21.04
CA ILE A 256 2.19 -11.24 20.45
C ILE A 256 1.61 -12.25 21.42
N GLU A 257 0.44 -11.94 21.98
CA GLU A 257 -0.23 -12.78 22.96
C GLU A 257 -0.52 -14.17 22.38
N GLY A 258 -0.15 -15.21 23.13
CA GLY A 258 -0.36 -16.60 22.76
C GLY A 258 0.56 -17.14 21.66
N ALA A 259 1.54 -16.35 21.20
CA ALA A 259 2.49 -16.77 20.16
C ALA A 259 3.80 -17.30 20.78
N ASN A 260 3.74 -18.50 21.37
CA ASN A 260 4.79 -19.12 22.18
C ASN A 260 5.37 -20.40 21.51
N GLU A 261 5.19 -20.54 20.22
CA GLU A 261 5.72 -21.64 19.41
C GLU A 261 6.88 -21.15 18.54
N SER A 262 7.69 -22.08 17.99
CA SER A 262 8.74 -21.76 17.02
C SER A 262 8.19 -21.17 15.73
N HIS A 263 6.89 -21.23 15.53
CA HIS A 263 6.20 -20.68 14.35
C HIS A 263 5.01 -19.80 14.72
N ILE A 264 4.57 -18.98 13.78
CA ILE A 264 3.37 -18.14 13.90
C ILE A 264 2.68 -17.96 12.54
N ASP A 265 1.35 -17.99 12.56
CA ASP A 265 0.49 -17.71 11.42
C ASP A 265 -0.09 -16.30 11.48
N ILE A 266 0.28 -15.44 10.53
CA ILE A 266 -0.11 -14.04 10.49
C ILE A 266 -1.17 -13.79 9.42
N LYS A 267 -2.28 -13.15 9.79
CA LYS A 267 -3.26 -12.64 8.83
C LYS A 267 -2.80 -11.30 8.27
N ALA A 268 -2.50 -11.24 6.99
CA ALA A 268 -2.02 -10.04 6.30
C ALA A 268 -3.17 -9.25 5.65
N ASN A 269 -4.15 -8.79 6.43
CA ASN A 269 -5.37 -8.15 5.94
C ASN A 269 -5.31 -6.61 5.88
N ARG A 270 -4.24 -6.00 6.37
CA ARG A 270 -4.06 -4.55 6.41
C ARG A 270 -2.76 -4.16 5.70
N SER A 271 -2.84 -3.20 4.77
CA SER A 271 -1.66 -2.65 4.10
C SER A 271 -0.70 -2.02 5.10
N GLY A 272 0.59 -2.24 4.92
CA GLY A 272 1.63 -1.74 5.81
C GLY A 272 2.88 -2.60 5.76
N ARG A 273 3.84 -2.22 6.62
CA ARG A 273 5.07 -2.98 6.86
C ARG A 273 5.10 -3.40 8.31
N TYR A 274 5.36 -4.65 8.52
CA TYR A 274 5.38 -5.25 9.83
C TYR A 274 6.68 -5.99 10.00
N TRP A 275 7.35 -5.78 11.13
CA TRP A 275 8.54 -6.50 11.48
C TRP A 275 8.25 -7.47 12.60
N TYR A 276 8.81 -8.65 12.48
CA TYR A 276 8.67 -9.75 13.44
C TYR A 276 10.04 -10.32 13.75
N CYS A 277 10.20 -10.80 14.97
CA CYS A 277 11.29 -11.69 15.38
C CYS A 277 10.79 -12.63 16.47
N LEU A 278 11.45 -13.76 16.62
CA LEU A 278 11.23 -14.71 17.69
C LEU A 278 12.28 -14.47 18.76
N ALA A 279 11.85 -14.26 20.00
CA ALA A 279 12.68 -14.34 21.18
C ALA A 279 12.75 -15.79 21.63
N ILE A 280 13.94 -16.31 21.88
CA ILE A 280 14.24 -17.70 22.24
C ILE A 280 15.05 -17.66 23.53
N GLN A 281 14.58 -18.36 24.55
CA GLN A 281 15.23 -18.44 25.86
C GLN A 281 15.34 -19.90 26.31
N LYS A 282 16.52 -20.32 26.71
CA LYS A 282 16.70 -21.68 27.28
C LYS A 282 16.06 -21.74 28.65
N LYS A 283 15.24 -22.76 28.90
CA LYS A 283 14.58 -22.97 30.19
C LYS A 283 15.59 -23.10 31.32
N GLY A 284 15.35 -22.34 32.39
CA GLY A 284 16.26 -22.31 33.57
C GLY A 284 17.42 -21.36 33.44
N GLU A 285 17.64 -20.68 32.31
CA GLU A 285 18.66 -19.66 32.15
C GLU A 285 18.00 -18.28 32.09
N GLU A 286 17.91 -17.58 33.20
CA GLU A 286 17.39 -16.22 33.22
C GLU A 286 18.37 -15.23 32.55
N GLY A 287 17.85 -14.36 31.68
CA GLY A 287 18.61 -13.22 31.13
C GLY A 287 19.25 -13.45 29.76
N ASN A 288 19.41 -14.68 29.30
CA ASN A 288 20.00 -15.00 27.99
C ASN A 288 18.90 -15.20 26.92
N VAL A 289 18.43 -14.11 26.32
CA VAL A 289 17.47 -14.17 25.22
C VAL A 289 18.17 -13.98 23.88
N VAL A 290 17.99 -14.94 22.99
CA VAL A 290 18.46 -14.88 21.61
C VAL A 290 17.29 -14.51 20.69
N TYR A 291 17.55 -13.75 19.65
CA TYR A 291 16.52 -13.33 18.70
C TYR A 291 16.78 -13.94 17.33
N SER A 292 15.71 -14.40 16.69
CA SER A 292 15.77 -14.83 15.27
C SER A 292 16.12 -13.64 14.36
N ALA A 293 16.49 -13.94 13.11
CA ALA A 293 16.58 -12.93 12.08
C ALA A 293 15.28 -12.13 11.96
N LEU A 294 15.39 -10.84 11.66
CA LEU A 294 14.24 -9.97 11.50
C LEU A 294 13.50 -10.33 10.22
N THR A 295 12.19 -10.56 10.32
CA THR A 295 11.35 -10.83 9.17
C THR A 295 10.42 -9.65 8.90
N GLN A 296 10.48 -9.12 7.68
CA GLN A 296 9.58 -8.08 7.21
C GLN A 296 8.40 -8.69 6.45
N VAL A 297 7.18 -8.45 6.92
CA VAL A 297 5.95 -8.74 6.18
C VAL A 297 5.41 -7.44 5.60
N LEU A 298 5.45 -7.33 4.28
CA LEU A 298 5.00 -6.17 3.52
C LEU A 298 3.64 -6.46 2.89
N VAL A 299 2.60 -5.78 3.35
CA VAL A 299 1.24 -5.96 2.83
C VAL A 299 0.88 -4.83 1.88
N SER A 300 0.70 -5.14 0.59
CA SER A 300 0.44 -4.14 -0.45
C SER A 300 -0.70 -4.51 -1.39
N ARG A 301 -1.57 -3.53 -1.68
CA ARG A 301 -2.61 -3.64 -2.70
C ARG A 301 -2.10 -3.55 -4.14
N LYS A 302 -0.83 -3.27 -4.33
CA LYS A 302 -0.20 -3.29 -5.65
C LYS A 302 0.06 -4.72 -6.12
N ILE A 303 0.21 -5.67 -5.20
CA ILE A 303 0.41 -7.09 -5.50
C ILE A 303 -0.80 -7.64 -6.28
N GLY A 304 -0.51 -8.36 -7.35
CA GLY A 304 -1.51 -8.89 -8.27
C GLY A 304 -2.04 -7.88 -9.28
N LYS A 305 -1.50 -6.67 -9.37
CA LYS A 305 -1.81 -5.72 -10.44
C LYS A 305 -1.02 -6.04 -11.71
N TRP A 306 -1.66 -5.83 -12.86
CA TRP A 306 -0.98 -5.93 -14.15
C TRP A 306 0.02 -4.80 -14.31
N TYR A 307 1.23 -5.14 -14.71
CA TYR A 307 2.26 -4.21 -15.13
C TYR A 307 2.41 -4.27 -16.65
N ASN A 308 2.46 -3.11 -17.28
CA ASN A 308 2.61 -3.02 -18.74
C ASN A 308 3.43 -1.77 -19.09
N ASP A 309 4.64 -1.99 -19.56
CA ASP A 309 5.49 -0.95 -20.17
C ASP A 309 5.53 -1.17 -21.70
N LYS A 310 4.65 -0.45 -22.40
CA LYS A 310 4.52 -0.57 -23.85
C LYS A 310 5.78 -0.18 -24.61
N LYS A 311 6.62 0.71 -24.05
CA LYS A 311 7.86 1.16 -24.72
C LYS A 311 8.95 0.09 -24.72
N ARG A 312 8.94 -0.74 -23.69
CA ARG A 312 9.92 -1.80 -23.48
C ARG A 312 9.36 -3.19 -23.77
N GLU A 313 8.09 -3.28 -24.18
CA GLU A 313 7.36 -4.54 -24.40
C GLU A 313 7.35 -5.48 -23.18
N ILE A 314 7.39 -4.88 -21.97
CA ILE A 314 7.44 -5.63 -20.73
C ILE A 314 6.02 -5.79 -20.17
N GLN A 315 5.61 -7.03 -19.93
CA GLN A 315 4.33 -7.36 -19.32
C GLN A 315 4.50 -8.41 -18.23
N GLY A 316 3.67 -8.27 -17.17
CA GLY A 316 3.69 -9.22 -16.06
C GLY A 316 2.76 -8.79 -14.94
N VAL A 317 2.84 -9.50 -13.82
CA VAL A 317 2.04 -9.23 -12.64
C VAL A 317 2.95 -8.77 -11.50
N VAL A 318 2.60 -7.67 -10.84
CA VAL A 318 3.37 -7.15 -9.69
C VAL A 318 3.37 -8.18 -8.56
N CYS A 319 4.56 -8.62 -8.18
CA CYS A 319 4.80 -9.57 -7.08
C CYS A 319 5.61 -8.96 -5.93
N ASP A 320 6.25 -7.81 -6.12
CA ASP A 320 6.97 -7.10 -5.05
C ASP A 320 6.82 -5.58 -5.19
N VAL A 321 7.07 -4.86 -4.08
CA VAL A 321 7.07 -3.40 -4.01
C VAL A 321 8.27 -2.86 -3.22
N ASP A 322 8.70 -1.66 -3.59
CA ASP A 322 9.79 -0.95 -2.92
C ASP A 322 9.36 -0.32 -1.57
N SER A 323 10.31 0.37 -0.96
CA SER A 323 10.09 1.10 0.29
C SER A 323 9.03 2.19 0.20
N LYS A 324 8.71 2.67 -0.98
CA LYS A 324 7.68 3.68 -1.25
C LYS A 324 6.37 3.07 -1.75
N ASN A 325 6.21 1.74 -1.60
CA ASN A 325 5.04 1.00 -2.09
C ASN A 325 4.82 1.14 -3.62
N ARG A 326 5.89 1.29 -4.40
CA ARG A 326 5.86 1.26 -5.85
C ARG A 326 6.22 -0.15 -6.34
N PRO A 327 5.67 -0.63 -7.46
CA PRO A 327 6.12 -1.90 -8.05
C PRO A 327 7.65 -1.95 -8.15
N SER A 328 8.26 -2.99 -7.61
CA SER A 328 9.70 -3.24 -7.67
C SER A 328 10.03 -4.49 -8.48
N LYS A 329 9.20 -5.54 -8.37
CA LYS A 329 9.38 -6.76 -9.15
C LYS A 329 8.06 -7.22 -9.76
N ILE A 330 8.17 -7.83 -10.93
CA ILE A 330 7.05 -8.50 -11.60
C ILE A 330 7.42 -9.95 -11.92
N VAL A 331 6.41 -10.82 -11.87
CA VAL A 331 6.49 -12.16 -12.44
C VAL A 331 6.02 -12.10 -13.89
N SER A 332 6.73 -12.80 -14.78
CA SER A 332 6.45 -12.83 -16.22
C SER A 332 5.02 -13.32 -16.54
N ALA A 333 4.45 -12.79 -17.62
CA ALA A 333 3.21 -13.28 -18.21
C ALA A 333 3.37 -14.64 -18.92
N VAL A 334 4.61 -15.02 -19.23
CA VAL A 334 4.96 -16.25 -19.96
C VAL A 334 5.94 -17.11 -19.17
N GLU A 335 6.01 -18.38 -19.52
CA GLU A 335 6.95 -19.35 -18.99
C GLU A 335 7.46 -20.26 -20.09
N THR A 336 8.40 -21.15 -19.82
CA THR A 336 8.85 -22.16 -20.79
C THR A 336 7.69 -23.03 -21.24
N GLU A 337 7.57 -23.26 -22.53
CA GLU A 337 6.58 -24.17 -23.10
C GLU A 337 6.82 -25.61 -22.62
N ASN A 338 8.08 -26.03 -22.67
CA ASN A 338 8.52 -27.32 -22.15
C ASN A 338 9.43 -27.15 -20.92
N PRO A 339 9.38 -28.07 -19.95
CA PRO A 339 10.33 -28.07 -18.84
C PRO A 339 11.79 -28.19 -19.35
N VAL A 340 12.71 -27.48 -18.73
CA VAL A 340 14.14 -27.47 -19.05
C VAL A 340 14.97 -27.86 -17.83
N GLN A 341 16.21 -28.31 -18.06
CA GLN A 341 17.17 -28.55 -16.99
C GLN A 341 17.62 -27.21 -16.36
N TRP A 342 18.01 -27.23 -15.10
CA TRP A 342 18.59 -26.08 -14.45
C TRP A 342 19.99 -25.79 -15.02
N ARG A 343 20.81 -26.86 -15.12
CA ARG A 343 22.10 -26.88 -15.80
C ARG A 343 22.33 -28.20 -16.53
N ASN A 344 23.16 -28.19 -17.56
CA ASN A 344 23.48 -29.36 -18.40
C ASN A 344 24.79 -30.05 -17.99
N ASP A 345 25.65 -29.37 -17.21
CA ASP A 345 26.99 -29.85 -16.87
C ASP A 345 27.32 -29.51 -15.42
N ASN A 346 27.63 -30.53 -14.63
CA ASN A 346 27.97 -30.39 -13.22
C ASN A 346 29.43 -29.93 -12.98
N SER A 347 30.26 -29.86 -14.03
CA SER A 347 31.64 -29.38 -13.88
C SER A 347 31.75 -27.87 -13.63
N VAL A 348 30.70 -27.11 -13.89
CA VAL A 348 30.66 -25.67 -13.70
C VAL A 348 29.71 -25.33 -12.54
N ASN A 349 30.27 -24.93 -11.40
CA ASN A 349 29.48 -24.54 -10.22
C ASN A 349 29.79 -23.10 -9.79
N PRO A 350 28.86 -22.16 -9.99
CA PRO A 350 29.07 -20.75 -9.61
C PRO A 350 28.84 -20.44 -8.14
N GLN A 351 28.49 -21.42 -7.30
CA GLN A 351 28.23 -21.26 -5.85
C GLN A 351 27.19 -20.17 -5.55
N ILE A 352 25.93 -20.45 -5.86
CA ILE A 352 24.83 -19.48 -5.86
C ILE A 352 23.86 -19.79 -4.71
N PHE A 353 24.02 -19.13 -3.59
CA PHE A 353 23.30 -19.45 -2.37
C PHE A 353 22.35 -18.34 -1.89
N SER A 354 22.23 -17.19 -2.59
CA SER A 354 21.26 -16.18 -2.17
C SER A 354 19.84 -16.74 -2.25
N ILE A 355 19.13 -16.63 -1.13
CA ILE A 355 17.74 -17.11 -1.03
C ILE A 355 16.73 -16.02 -1.43
N ASP A 356 17.11 -14.74 -1.47
CA ASP A 356 16.25 -13.58 -1.63
C ASP A 356 16.60 -12.68 -2.84
N ASP A 357 17.76 -12.90 -3.49
CA ASP A 357 18.21 -12.13 -4.64
C ASP A 357 18.51 -13.00 -5.87
N GLY A 358 17.48 -13.32 -6.62
CA GLY A 358 17.59 -14.09 -7.87
C GLY A 358 18.30 -13.32 -8.98
N LYS A 359 18.28 -11.99 -8.93
CA LYS A 359 18.99 -11.15 -9.91
C LYS A 359 20.51 -11.28 -9.73
N GLU A 360 20.98 -11.20 -8.48
CA GLU A 360 22.41 -11.41 -8.18
C GLU A 360 22.83 -12.85 -8.47
N ASN A 361 22.00 -13.84 -8.11
CA ASN A 361 22.24 -15.23 -8.48
C ASN A 361 22.39 -15.41 -10.00
N THR A 362 21.42 -14.89 -10.75
CA THR A 362 21.44 -14.94 -12.22
C THR A 362 22.69 -14.27 -12.79
N LYS A 363 23.10 -13.13 -12.22
CA LYS A 363 24.31 -12.43 -12.63
C LYS A 363 25.55 -13.30 -12.44
N LYS A 364 25.73 -13.94 -11.30
CA LYS A 364 26.85 -14.87 -11.04
C LYS A 364 26.89 -15.99 -12.08
N ILE A 365 25.73 -16.52 -12.48
CA ILE A 365 25.65 -17.51 -13.58
C ILE A 365 26.13 -16.88 -14.89
N THR A 366 25.60 -15.72 -15.26
CA THR A 366 25.94 -15.08 -16.52
C THR A 366 27.37 -14.55 -16.60
N ASP A 367 28.05 -14.41 -15.48
CA ASP A 367 29.47 -14.08 -15.39
C ASP A 367 30.39 -15.30 -15.68
N THR A 368 29.82 -16.54 -15.76
CA THR A 368 30.60 -17.75 -16.11
C THR A 368 30.74 -17.87 -17.63
N VAL A 369 31.85 -18.45 -18.06
CA VAL A 369 32.14 -18.66 -19.50
C VAL A 369 31.12 -19.67 -20.08
N SER A 370 30.56 -19.34 -21.24
CA SER A 370 29.63 -20.21 -21.98
C SER A 370 28.35 -20.57 -21.20
N TRP A 371 27.90 -19.74 -20.27
CA TRP A 371 26.74 -19.96 -19.45
C TRP A 371 25.46 -20.29 -20.25
N GLN A 372 25.32 -19.74 -21.47
CA GLN A 372 24.16 -20.01 -22.34
C GLN A 372 24.01 -21.49 -22.68
N ILE A 373 25.15 -22.21 -22.78
CA ILE A 373 25.15 -23.64 -23.05
C ILE A 373 24.87 -24.45 -21.81
N TYR A 374 25.41 -24.00 -20.64
CA TYR A 374 25.36 -24.78 -19.42
C TYR A 374 24.11 -24.57 -18.58
N TYR A 375 23.44 -23.42 -18.71
CA TYR A 375 22.29 -23.05 -17.86
C TYR A 375 21.01 -22.73 -18.66
N PRO A 376 20.31 -23.76 -19.19
CA PRO A 376 19.10 -23.56 -19.98
C PRO A 376 18.00 -22.75 -19.26
N ALA A 377 17.88 -22.92 -17.94
CA ALA A 377 16.91 -22.17 -17.14
C ALA A 377 17.19 -20.65 -17.15
N VAL A 378 18.46 -20.26 -17.06
CA VAL A 378 18.88 -18.84 -17.12
C VAL A 378 18.85 -18.31 -18.54
N GLU A 379 19.24 -19.14 -19.52
CA GLU A 379 19.18 -18.78 -20.93
C GLU A 379 17.76 -18.41 -21.34
N TYR A 380 16.75 -19.17 -20.93
CA TYR A 380 15.35 -18.82 -21.15
C TYR A 380 14.99 -17.46 -20.53
N CYS A 381 15.41 -17.19 -19.30
CA CYS A 381 15.15 -15.88 -18.70
C CYS A 381 15.74 -14.74 -19.52
N LYS A 382 16.97 -14.90 -20.01
CA LYS A 382 17.69 -13.89 -20.81
C LYS A 382 17.14 -13.76 -22.25
N SER A 383 16.51 -14.80 -22.78
CA SER A 383 15.85 -14.73 -24.10
C SER A 383 14.66 -13.75 -24.11
N LEU A 384 14.04 -13.49 -22.97
CA LEU A 384 12.99 -12.46 -22.81
C LEU A 384 13.57 -11.03 -22.68
N GLY A 385 14.88 -10.91 -22.57
CA GLY A 385 15.62 -9.64 -22.44
C GLY A 385 16.55 -9.62 -21.24
N ASP A 386 17.61 -8.82 -21.32
CA ASP A 386 18.74 -8.82 -20.37
C ASP A 386 18.37 -8.61 -18.90
N LYS A 387 17.25 -7.93 -18.64
CA LYS A 387 16.82 -7.61 -17.27
C LYS A 387 16.03 -8.72 -16.60
N TRP A 388 15.56 -9.72 -17.35
CA TRP A 388 14.88 -10.86 -16.82
C TRP A 388 15.87 -11.80 -16.13
N TYR A 389 15.45 -12.42 -15.04
CA TYR A 389 16.29 -13.29 -14.23
C TYR A 389 15.51 -14.47 -13.65
N LEU A 390 16.23 -15.51 -13.27
CA LEU A 390 15.70 -16.67 -12.58
C LEU A 390 15.52 -16.31 -11.10
N PRO A 391 14.27 -16.34 -10.55
CA PRO A 391 14.01 -15.90 -9.20
C PRO A 391 14.64 -16.79 -8.13
N ALA A 392 15.02 -16.20 -7.00
CA ALA A 392 15.44 -16.92 -5.81
C ALA A 392 14.23 -17.53 -5.07
N ILE A 393 14.48 -18.44 -4.14
CA ILE A 393 13.43 -19.22 -3.48
C ILE A 393 12.47 -18.33 -2.66
N ASP A 394 12.95 -17.30 -1.96
CA ASP A 394 12.10 -16.41 -1.17
C ASP A 394 11.29 -15.43 -2.02
N GLU A 395 11.75 -15.12 -3.23
CA GLU A 395 10.95 -14.37 -4.19
C GLU A 395 9.74 -15.19 -4.64
N TRP A 396 9.91 -16.49 -4.85
CA TRP A 396 8.81 -17.41 -5.11
C TRP A 396 7.83 -17.53 -3.95
N TYR A 397 8.31 -17.53 -2.71
CA TYR A 397 7.43 -17.61 -1.53
C TYR A 397 6.38 -16.48 -1.54
N SER A 398 6.78 -15.26 -1.89
CA SER A 398 5.85 -14.15 -2.04
C SER A 398 4.81 -14.38 -3.15
N VAL A 399 5.21 -15.00 -4.26
CA VAL A 399 4.29 -15.36 -5.36
C VAL A 399 3.31 -16.46 -4.91
N MET A 400 3.78 -17.49 -4.21
CA MET A 400 2.96 -18.57 -3.68
C MET A 400 1.82 -18.05 -2.80
N LEU A 401 2.12 -17.18 -1.83
CA LEU A 401 1.12 -16.58 -0.94
C LEU A 401 0.06 -15.78 -1.70
N ASN A 402 0.40 -15.30 -2.89
CA ASN A 402 -0.48 -14.49 -3.73
C ASN A 402 -0.97 -15.19 -4.99
N GLN A 403 -0.67 -16.47 -5.18
CA GLN A 403 -0.88 -17.21 -6.43
C GLN A 403 -2.31 -17.07 -6.97
N LYS A 404 -3.33 -17.27 -6.13
CA LYS A 404 -4.74 -17.13 -6.53
C LYS A 404 -5.06 -15.75 -7.10
N ILE A 405 -4.44 -14.70 -6.54
CA ILE A 405 -4.65 -13.30 -6.96
C ILE A 405 -3.90 -13.04 -8.26
N ILE A 406 -2.67 -13.55 -8.37
CA ILE A 406 -1.80 -13.43 -9.54
C ILE A 406 -2.45 -14.19 -10.71
N ASN A 407 -2.84 -15.45 -10.51
CA ASN A 407 -3.48 -16.29 -11.54
C ASN A 407 -4.78 -15.65 -12.05
N LYS A 408 -5.62 -15.13 -11.16
CA LYS A 408 -6.82 -14.39 -11.58
C LYS A 408 -6.50 -13.19 -12.47
N ARG A 409 -5.32 -12.60 -12.31
CA ARG A 409 -4.86 -11.49 -13.16
C ARG A 409 -4.30 -11.99 -14.48
N LEU A 410 -3.54 -13.06 -14.49
CA LEU A 410 -3.00 -13.70 -15.68
C LEU A 410 -4.15 -14.18 -16.58
N GLU A 411 -5.12 -14.92 -16.00
CA GLU A 411 -6.33 -15.36 -16.71
C GLU A 411 -7.07 -14.22 -17.42
N LYS A 412 -7.28 -13.08 -16.73
CA LYS A 412 -7.91 -11.88 -17.33
C LYS A 412 -7.09 -11.22 -18.44
N LYS A 413 -5.89 -11.68 -18.68
CA LYS A 413 -4.97 -11.17 -19.69
C LYS A 413 -4.59 -12.21 -20.71
N ASP A 414 -5.30 -13.34 -20.72
CA ASP A 414 -5.04 -14.49 -21.58
C ASP A 414 -3.56 -14.94 -21.52
N ALA A 415 -2.97 -14.83 -20.33
CA ALA A 415 -1.59 -15.18 -20.05
C ALA A 415 -1.50 -16.53 -19.34
N THR A 416 -0.35 -17.19 -19.41
CA THR A 416 -0.12 -18.49 -18.80
C THR A 416 -0.27 -18.42 -17.29
N LEU A 417 -1.07 -19.32 -16.70
CA LEU A 417 -1.24 -19.42 -15.26
C LEU A 417 0.02 -19.99 -14.60
N ILE A 418 0.23 -19.62 -13.35
CA ILE A 418 1.26 -20.24 -12.51
C ILE A 418 0.69 -21.56 -12.02
N ASP A 419 1.21 -22.65 -12.55
CA ASP A 419 0.79 -24.01 -12.29
C ASP A 419 1.95 -24.98 -12.49
N GLY A 420 2.24 -25.81 -11.51
CA GLY A 420 3.29 -26.83 -11.59
C GLY A 420 4.56 -26.51 -10.81
N ARG A 421 5.68 -27.03 -11.30
CA ARG A 421 6.99 -26.97 -10.63
C ARG A 421 7.94 -26.06 -11.40
N TYR A 422 8.60 -25.16 -10.66
CA TYR A 422 9.45 -24.11 -11.22
C TYR A 422 10.85 -24.17 -10.65
N TRP A 423 11.85 -23.89 -11.47
CA TRP A 423 13.19 -23.65 -11.01
C TRP A 423 13.31 -22.36 -10.23
N THR A 424 14.17 -22.39 -9.22
CA THR A 424 14.71 -21.18 -8.59
C THR A 424 16.18 -21.02 -8.93
N SER A 425 16.76 -19.87 -8.66
CA SER A 425 18.19 -19.64 -8.85
C SER A 425 19.03 -20.07 -7.66
N THR A 426 18.43 -20.52 -6.56
CA THR A 426 19.13 -20.80 -5.29
C THR A 426 19.61 -22.24 -5.25
N GLN A 427 20.93 -22.46 -5.22
CA GLN A 427 21.50 -23.78 -4.97
C GLN A 427 21.33 -24.19 -3.51
N TYR A 428 21.33 -25.51 -3.28
CA TYR A 428 21.32 -26.05 -1.94
C TYR A 428 22.75 -26.04 -1.37
N GLN A 429 22.95 -25.42 -0.22
CA GLN A 429 24.30 -25.15 0.30
C GLN A 429 25.08 -26.40 0.75
N TYR A 430 24.39 -27.52 0.99
CA TYR A 430 25.01 -28.76 1.44
C TYR A 430 25.21 -29.80 0.32
N ASP A 431 24.68 -29.53 -0.88
CA ASP A 431 24.84 -30.38 -2.05
C ASP A 431 24.79 -29.53 -3.32
N GLU A 432 25.93 -29.39 -3.98
CA GLU A 432 26.12 -28.52 -5.15
C GLU A 432 25.36 -29.00 -6.38
N ASP A 433 24.94 -30.25 -6.42
CA ASP A 433 24.15 -30.84 -7.48
C ASP A 433 22.65 -30.64 -7.28
N GLN A 434 22.24 -30.06 -6.17
CA GLN A 434 20.87 -29.76 -5.86
C GLN A 434 20.57 -28.25 -5.87
N VAL A 435 19.34 -27.94 -6.31
CA VAL A 435 18.78 -26.58 -6.29
C VAL A 435 17.39 -26.63 -5.69
N TRP A 436 16.96 -25.52 -5.14
CA TRP A 436 15.60 -25.34 -4.68
C TRP A 436 14.64 -25.23 -5.87
N GLN A 437 13.56 -25.95 -5.84
CA GLN A 437 12.41 -25.77 -6.71
C GLN A 437 11.19 -25.30 -5.92
N TRP A 438 10.31 -24.59 -6.59
CA TRP A 438 8.99 -24.28 -6.09
C TRP A 438 7.94 -25.16 -6.79
N TYR A 439 6.90 -25.60 -6.07
CA TYR A 439 5.79 -26.36 -6.62
C TYR A 439 4.46 -26.00 -5.95
N ASP A 440 3.37 -26.18 -6.70
CA ASP A 440 2.01 -25.76 -6.34
C ASP A 440 1.29 -26.78 -5.44
N VAL A 441 1.93 -27.23 -4.35
CA VAL A 441 1.30 -28.18 -3.42
C VAL A 441 1.54 -27.75 -1.98
N GLY A 442 0.58 -26.97 -1.44
CA GLY A 442 0.50 -26.68 -0.02
C GLY A 442 1.50 -25.68 0.52
N PHE A 443 1.59 -25.58 1.83
CA PHE A 443 2.31 -24.57 2.61
C PHE A 443 3.84 -24.60 2.46
N TYR A 444 4.40 -25.70 1.99
CA TYR A 444 5.84 -25.97 1.87
C TYR A 444 6.22 -26.30 0.42
N GLY A 445 5.73 -25.48 -0.50
CA GLY A 445 5.99 -25.65 -1.93
C GLY A 445 7.46 -25.51 -2.35
N VAL A 446 8.41 -25.92 -1.51
CA VAL A 446 9.85 -25.86 -1.78
C VAL A 446 10.50 -27.21 -1.48
N GLU A 447 11.34 -27.66 -2.39
CA GLU A 447 12.02 -28.95 -2.32
C GLU A 447 13.39 -28.85 -2.98
N GLN A 448 14.36 -29.56 -2.49
CA GLN A 448 15.66 -29.74 -3.14
C GLN A 448 15.53 -30.77 -4.24
N ILE A 449 16.16 -30.55 -5.36
CA ILE A 449 16.12 -31.45 -6.49
C ILE A 449 17.39 -31.36 -7.34
N ASP A 450 17.77 -32.48 -7.93
CA ASP A 450 18.93 -32.56 -8.81
C ASP A 450 18.79 -31.61 -10.02
N THR A 451 19.86 -30.95 -10.34
CA THR A 451 19.96 -29.98 -11.45
C THR A 451 19.70 -30.60 -12.82
N ASN A 452 19.89 -31.93 -12.97
CA ASN A 452 19.67 -32.66 -14.21
C ASN A 452 18.18 -33.01 -14.45
N THR A 453 17.28 -32.79 -13.49
CA THR A 453 15.84 -32.91 -13.73
C THR A 453 15.33 -31.71 -14.53
N THR A 454 14.09 -31.81 -15.02
CA THR A 454 13.49 -30.74 -15.81
C THR A 454 12.32 -30.08 -15.07
N ARG A 455 12.26 -28.74 -15.12
CA ARG A 455 11.18 -27.94 -14.54
C ARG A 455 10.84 -26.77 -15.44
N LYS A 456 9.68 -26.18 -15.23
CA LYS A 456 9.30 -24.93 -15.86
C LYS A 456 10.18 -23.79 -15.37
N VAL A 457 10.36 -22.78 -16.22
CA VAL A 457 11.01 -21.54 -15.87
C VAL A 457 10.02 -20.40 -16.05
N ARG A 458 9.82 -19.61 -15.03
CA ARG A 458 9.06 -18.37 -15.10
C ARG A 458 9.90 -17.21 -14.58
N PRO A 459 10.35 -16.35 -15.47
CA PRO A 459 11.27 -15.26 -15.13
C PRO A 459 10.63 -14.16 -14.29
N PHE A 460 11.46 -13.51 -13.48
CA PHE A 460 11.12 -12.28 -12.78
C PHE A 460 11.89 -11.10 -13.38
N LEU A 461 11.36 -9.90 -13.19
CA LEU A 461 12.01 -8.66 -13.64
C LEU A 461 11.95 -7.60 -12.54
N ASP A 462 13.10 -6.97 -12.29
CA ASP A 462 13.20 -5.77 -11.48
C ASP A 462 12.74 -4.55 -12.28
N VAL A 463 11.66 -3.91 -11.83
CA VAL A 463 11.06 -2.72 -12.43
C VAL A 463 11.23 -1.48 -11.55
N SER A 464 12.05 -1.56 -10.50
CA SER A 464 12.38 -0.41 -9.67
C SER A 464 13.07 0.70 -10.48
N LYS A 465 12.71 1.96 -10.17
CA LYS A 465 13.24 3.16 -10.85
C LYS A 465 14.28 3.84 -9.97
#